data_7b72898176064bc275bfb65ac939bb18
#
_entry.id   7b72898176064bc275bfb65ac939bb18
#
_cell.length_a   1.000
_cell.length_b   1.000
_cell.length_c   1.000
_cell.angle_alpha   90.00
_cell.angle_beta   90.00
_cell.angle_gamma   90.00
#
_symmetry.space_group_name_H-M   'P 1'
#
loop_
_entity.id
_entity.type
_entity.pdbx_description
1 polymer ?
#
loop_
_entity_poly.entity_id
_entity_poly.type
_entity_poly.pdbx_seq_one_letter_code
_entity_poly.pdbx_strand_id
1 'polypeptide(L)'
;MEDKNFQQQELFETAKYISDLVEEKTKKKTSTFNIIFLSSFFTSTIVLSFLFFFGVFDEEEINLPDPVTITETIKEKEVVMPRVDSSEVVSIAEIATKTIVQLQVGERNENDEFFSVGGGSGVVINEKGLIITNHHVIDDATDVRVIFEDGRMYEATVIGSDKLTDIGVVKIENENLIPINFGNSESVIVGDLAVAIGHPLTLGAAPTVTTGVISALDRRLDVGSESMNNAVTLFGLIQTDAPITRGSSGGALLNQNGELIGITTAIATADVGAEGLGFAVPINLALGIVEDILDDGKVLHAFLGILGAQYFEVADDGARIFSGVVIEELYGPADDIYAIAKAGALPGDVIKKLNDINITTLDQLITI
;
A
#
# COMPACT_ATOMS: atom_id res chain seq x y z
N MET A 1 43.14 26.06 15.76
CA MET A 1 42.32 26.87 14.82
C MET A 1 42.80 26.79 13.38
N GLU A 2 44.07 26.55 13.15
CA GLU A 2 44.64 26.43 11.79
C GLU A 2 44.20 25.19 11.00
N ASP A 3 43.96 24.08 11.67
CA ASP A 3 43.65 22.78 11.05
C ASP A 3 42.22 22.74 10.42
N LYS A 4 41.25 23.46 10.99
CA LYS A 4 39.89 23.55 10.43
C LYS A 4 39.83 24.42 9.17
N ASN A 5 40.63 25.41 9.05
CA ASN A 5 40.69 26.27 7.86
C ASN A 5 41.33 25.53 6.66
N PHE A 6 42.30 24.67 6.92
CA PHE A 6 42.93 23.86 5.87
C PHE A 6 41.95 22.83 5.29
N GLN A 7 41.23 22.10 6.13
CA GLN A 7 40.21 21.15 5.68
C GLN A 7 39.04 21.78 4.91
N GLN A 8 38.61 22.99 5.30
CA GLN A 8 37.59 23.73 4.56
C GLN A 8 38.07 24.20 3.19
N GLN A 9 39.30 24.56 3.07
CA GLN A 9 39.90 25.02 1.82
C GLN A 9 40.09 23.86 0.83
N GLU A 10 40.49 22.68 1.31
CA GLU A 10 40.64 21.46 0.51
C GLU A 10 39.26 20.93 0.02
N LEU A 11 38.22 21.01 0.87
CA LEU A 11 36.82 20.68 0.50
C LEU A 11 36.29 21.63 -0.58
N PHE A 12 36.57 22.90 -0.48
CA PHE A 12 36.14 23.90 -1.46
C PHE A 12 36.79 23.71 -2.84
N GLU A 13 38.10 23.46 -2.86
CA GLU A 13 38.83 23.16 -4.10
C GLU A 13 38.35 21.86 -4.75
N THR A 14 38.07 20.83 -3.96
CA THR A 14 37.56 19.55 -4.43
C THR A 14 36.14 19.72 -5.03
N ALA A 15 35.26 20.46 -4.36
CA ALA A 15 33.93 20.73 -4.84
C ALA A 15 33.93 21.53 -6.16
N LYS A 16 34.80 22.49 -6.29
CA LYS A 16 34.99 23.27 -7.52
C LYS A 16 35.49 22.41 -8.67
N TYR A 17 36.47 21.52 -8.42
CA TYR A 17 37.00 20.59 -9.42
C TYR A 17 35.93 19.63 -9.93
N ILE A 18 35.07 19.11 -9.04
CA ILE A 18 33.92 18.24 -9.42
C ILE A 18 32.89 19.03 -10.25
N SER A 19 32.58 20.27 -9.87
CA SER A 19 31.69 21.14 -10.63
C SER A 19 32.18 21.38 -12.05
N ASP A 20 33.43 21.70 -12.24
CA ASP A 20 34.05 21.95 -13.54
C ASP A 20 34.07 20.69 -14.42
N LEU A 21 34.32 19.50 -13.84
CA LEU A 21 34.23 18.21 -14.52
C LEU A 21 32.83 17.85 -14.98
N VAL A 22 31.81 18.16 -14.17
CA VAL A 22 30.39 17.94 -14.51
C VAL A 22 29.98 18.87 -15.64
N GLU A 23 30.40 20.13 -15.60
CA GLU A 23 30.08 21.11 -16.65
C GLU A 23 30.73 20.74 -17.98
N GLU A 24 32.01 20.30 -17.98
CA GLU A 24 32.69 19.83 -19.20
C GLU A 24 32.04 18.59 -19.81
N LYS A 25 31.67 17.59 -18.99
CA LYS A 25 30.95 16.38 -19.45
C LYS A 25 29.57 16.70 -20.02
N THR A 26 28.85 17.66 -19.42
CA THR A 26 27.51 18.05 -19.86
C THR A 26 27.57 18.78 -21.20
N LYS A 27 28.50 19.72 -21.37
CA LYS A 27 28.72 20.42 -22.65
C LYS A 27 29.10 19.45 -23.79
N LYS A 28 29.93 18.44 -23.50
CA LYS A 28 30.36 17.45 -24.51
C LYS A 28 29.21 16.55 -24.94
N LYS A 29 28.33 16.15 -24.01
CA LYS A 29 27.16 15.30 -24.27
C LYS A 29 26.09 16.02 -25.11
N THR A 30 25.84 17.31 -24.82
CA THR A 30 24.87 18.14 -25.55
C THR A 30 25.33 18.43 -26.97
N SER A 31 26.63 18.68 -27.18
CA SER A 31 27.20 18.90 -28.51
C SER A 31 27.09 17.65 -29.39
N THR A 32 27.39 16.46 -28.86
CA THR A 32 27.31 15.21 -29.61
C THR A 32 25.86 14.85 -29.96
N PHE A 33 24.92 15.09 -29.04
CA PHE A 33 23.48 14.86 -29.28
C PHE A 33 22.96 15.76 -30.41
N ASN A 34 23.31 17.04 -30.41
CA ASN A 34 22.90 17.99 -31.45
C ASN A 34 23.46 17.63 -32.84
N ILE A 35 24.70 17.14 -32.91
CA ILE A 35 25.33 16.71 -34.18
C ILE A 35 24.62 15.47 -34.74
N ILE A 36 24.29 14.48 -33.89
CA ILE A 36 23.57 13.25 -34.28
C ILE A 36 22.14 13.61 -34.74
N PHE A 37 21.45 14.48 -34.01
CA PHE A 37 20.10 14.92 -34.34
C PHE A 37 20.04 15.67 -35.67
N LEU A 38 20.95 16.65 -35.90
CA LEU A 38 21.03 17.36 -37.16
C LEU A 38 21.40 16.42 -38.34
N SER A 39 22.33 15.49 -38.16
CA SER A 39 22.71 14.56 -39.23
C SER A 39 21.55 13.63 -39.59
N SER A 40 20.79 13.12 -38.62
CA SER A 40 19.62 12.28 -38.85
C SER A 40 18.49 13.03 -39.56
N PHE A 41 18.26 14.30 -39.22
CA PHE A 41 17.25 15.13 -39.85
C PHE A 41 17.61 15.41 -41.32
N PHE A 42 18.89 15.76 -41.62
CA PHE A 42 19.36 16.01 -42.98
C PHE A 42 19.28 14.77 -43.86
N THR A 43 19.68 13.59 -43.37
CA THR A 43 19.61 12.34 -44.14
C THR A 43 18.15 11.96 -44.44
N SER A 44 17.23 12.12 -43.46
CA SER A 44 15.81 11.84 -43.67
C SER A 44 15.19 12.77 -44.74
N THR A 45 15.54 14.06 -44.70
CA THR A 45 15.03 15.05 -45.70
C THR A 45 15.54 14.77 -47.10
N ILE A 46 16.82 14.39 -47.26
CA ILE A 46 17.41 14.01 -48.55
C ILE A 46 16.75 12.76 -49.13
N VAL A 47 16.50 11.74 -48.28
CA VAL A 47 15.83 10.51 -48.70
C VAL A 47 14.39 10.78 -49.14
N LEU A 48 13.63 11.59 -48.38
CA LEU A 48 12.27 11.97 -48.76
C LEU A 48 12.25 12.76 -50.10
N SER A 49 13.17 13.71 -50.28
CA SER A 49 13.28 14.49 -51.52
C SER A 49 13.65 13.61 -52.71
N PHE A 50 14.51 12.61 -52.49
CA PHE A 50 14.89 11.66 -53.53
C PHE A 50 13.72 10.77 -53.94
N LEU A 51 12.95 10.27 -52.97
CA LEU A 51 11.74 9.48 -53.22
C LEU A 51 10.67 10.28 -53.96
N PHE A 52 10.51 11.57 -53.64
CA PHE A 52 9.59 12.46 -54.34
C PHE A 52 10.03 12.77 -55.76
N PHE A 53 11.34 12.95 -56.01
CA PHE A 53 11.88 13.33 -57.29
C PHE A 53 11.94 12.15 -58.28
N PHE A 54 12.01 10.92 -57.78
CA PHE A 54 12.04 9.70 -58.61
C PHE A 54 10.69 8.99 -58.73
N GLY A 55 9.59 9.67 -58.42
CA GLY A 55 8.23 9.17 -58.69
C GLY A 55 7.86 7.90 -57.92
N VAL A 56 8.48 7.65 -56.74
CA VAL A 56 8.13 6.48 -55.92
C VAL A 56 6.74 6.63 -55.30
N PHE A 57 6.17 7.83 -55.38
CA PHE A 57 4.81 8.15 -55.00
C PHE A 57 3.92 8.45 -56.21
N ASP A 58 4.14 7.80 -57.36
CA ASP A 58 3.14 7.81 -58.40
C ASP A 58 1.85 7.22 -57.85
N GLU A 59 0.77 7.98 -57.90
CA GLU A 59 -0.56 7.58 -57.51
C GLU A 59 -1.02 6.42 -58.45
N GLU A 60 -0.75 5.16 -58.07
CA GLU A 60 -1.61 4.10 -58.53
C GLU A 60 -2.98 4.37 -57.93
N GLU A 61 -3.96 4.74 -58.76
CA GLU A 61 -5.37 4.75 -58.38
C GLU A 61 -5.71 3.37 -57.80
N ILE A 62 -5.69 3.26 -56.50
CA ILE A 62 -6.22 2.11 -55.78
C ILE A 62 -7.72 2.12 -56.05
N ASN A 63 -8.14 1.30 -57.00
CA ASN A 63 -9.54 1.05 -57.27
C ASN A 63 -10.12 0.31 -56.08
N LEU A 64 -10.55 1.06 -55.07
CA LEU A 64 -11.24 0.52 -53.92
C LEU A 64 -12.58 -0.06 -54.43
N PRO A 65 -12.89 -1.33 -54.14
CA PRO A 65 -14.21 -1.84 -54.40
C PRO A 65 -15.24 -0.98 -53.68
N ASP A 66 -16.39 -0.75 -54.31
CA ASP A 66 -17.49 0.02 -53.74
C ASP A 66 -17.73 -0.38 -52.29
N PRO A 67 -17.95 0.61 -51.39
CA PRO A 67 -18.15 0.34 -49.99
C PRO A 67 -19.39 -0.59 -49.85
N VAL A 68 -19.11 -1.81 -49.41
CA VAL A 68 -20.17 -2.72 -48.99
C VAL A 68 -20.89 -2.05 -47.84
N THR A 69 -22.06 -1.50 -48.11
CA THR A 69 -22.93 -0.94 -47.06
C THR A 69 -23.47 -2.12 -46.28
N ILE A 70 -22.73 -2.54 -45.24
CA ILE A 70 -23.26 -3.44 -44.22
C ILE A 70 -24.21 -2.61 -43.34
N THR A 71 -25.49 -2.58 -43.76
CA THR A 71 -26.54 -2.07 -42.89
C THR A 71 -26.95 -3.20 -41.93
N GLU A 72 -26.00 -3.68 -41.12
CA GLU A 72 -26.38 -4.35 -39.90
C GLU A 72 -26.75 -3.27 -38.90
N THR A 73 -28.02 -3.23 -38.56
CA THR A 73 -28.50 -2.48 -37.41
C THR A 73 -27.84 -3.10 -36.17
N ILE A 74 -26.65 -2.62 -35.84
CA ILE A 74 -26.10 -2.82 -34.51
C ILE A 74 -27.10 -2.12 -33.58
N LYS A 75 -28.03 -2.91 -33.00
CA LYS A 75 -28.69 -2.46 -31.78
C LYS A 75 -27.55 -2.20 -30.81
N GLU A 76 -27.16 -0.95 -30.71
CA GLU A 76 -26.30 -0.45 -29.64
C GLU A 76 -26.96 -0.91 -28.35
N LYS A 77 -26.50 -2.04 -27.84
CA LYS A 77 -26.76 -2.41 -26.47
C LYS A 77 -25.98 -1.37 -25.70
N GLU A 78 -26.67 -0.34 -25.27
CA GLU A 78 -26.11 0.68 -24.38
C GLU A 78 -25.46 -0.10 -23.21
N VAL A 79 -24.14 -0.31 -23.30
CA VAL A 79 -23.35 -0.77 -22.18
C VAL A 79 -23.35 0.43 -21.26
N VAL A 80 -24.35 0.50 -20.40
CA VAL A 80 -24.34 1.42 -19.27
C VAL A 80 -23.15 1.00 -18.43
N MET A 81 -21.99 1.55 -18.75
CA MET A 81 -20.89 1.55 -17.80
C MET A 81 -21.45 2.23 -16.54
N PRO A 82 -21.45 1.57 -15.37
CA PRO A 82 -21.82 2.25 -14.15
C PRO A 82 -20.87 3.45 -14.03
N ARG A 83 -21.40 4.65 -14.29
CA ARG A 83 -20.72 5.87 -13.87
C ARG A 83 -20.73 5.79 -12.35
N VAL A 84 -19.55 5.72 -11.75
CA VAL A 84 -19.41 6.11 -10.35
C VAL A 84 -19.95 7.54 -10.30
N ASP A 85 -21.13 7.68 -9.70
CA ASP A 85 -21.72 9.00 -9.58
C ASP A 85 -20.80 9.78 -8.64
N SER A 86 -20.22 10.87 -9.12
CA SER A 86 -19.34 11.73 -8.29
C SER A 86 -20.07 12.22 -7.03
N SER A 87 -21.40 12.17 -7.02
CA SER A 87 -22.23 12.46 -5.85
C SER A 87 -22.04 11.42 -4.72
N GLU A 88 -21.79 10.14 -5.03
CA GLU A 88 -21.58 9.10 -4.02
C GLU A 88 -20.26 9.33 -3.27
N VAL A 89 -19.16 9.57 -3.99
CA VAL A 89 -17.84 9.84 -3.38
C VAL A 89 -17.90 11.14 -2.53
N VAL A 90 -18.60 12.18 -3.01
CA VAL A 90 -18.78 13.41 -2.25
C VAL A 90 -19.51 13.13 -0.94
N SER A 91 -20.61 12.37 -0.99
CA SER A 91 -21.39 12.04 0.21
C SER A 91 -20.59 11.19 1.20
N ILE A 92 -19.80 10.23 0.70
CA ILE A 92 -18.91 9.41 1.53
C ILE A 92 -17.87 10.31 2.21
N ALA A 93 -17.23 11.21 1.45
CA ALA A 93 -16.22 12.11 1.97
C ALA A 93 -16.78 13.05 3.05
N GLU A 94 -17.94 13.69 2.85
CA GLU A 94 -18.58 14.61 3.80
C GLU A 94 -18.86 13.98 5.17
N ILE A 95 -19.14 12.67 5.20
CA ILE A 95 -19.44 11.95 6.43
C ILE A 95 -18.15 11.40 7.04
N ALA A 96 -17.33 10.71 6.23
CA ALA A 96 -16.21 9.95 6.71
C ALA A 96 -15.03 10.83 7.16
N THR A 97 -14.79 11.99 6.54
CA THR A 97 -13.70 12.90 6.98
C THR A 97 -13.78 13.30 8.44
N LYS A 98 -15.00 13.38 8.99
CA LYS A 98 -15.25 13.72 10.42
C LYS A 98 -14.83 12.61 11.38
N THR A 99 -14.65 11.40 10.86
CA THR A 99 -14.27 10.21 11.65
C THR A 99 -12.79 9.87 11.50
N ILE A 100 -12.10 10.55 10.57
CA ILE A 100 -10.67 10.35 10.31
C ILE A 100 -9.88 11.48 10.97
N VAL A 101 -8.81 11.12 11.66
CA VAL A 101 -7.98 12.06 12.41
C VAL A 101 -6.53 11.97 11.97
N GLN A 102 -5.80 13.07 12.13
CA GLN A 102 -4.36 13.08 12.05
C GLN A 102 -3.78 12.62 13.40
N LEU A 103 -2.80 11.73 13.35
CA LEU A 103 -1.95 11.39 14.48
C LEU A 103 -0.59 12.06 14.32
N GLN A 104 -0.18 12.78 15.34
CA GLN A 104 1.19 13.27 15.49
C GLN A 104 1.86 12.52 16.62
N VAL A 105 3.00 11.92 16.29
CA VAL A 105 3.87 11.25 17.26
C VAL A 105 5.06 12.15 17.52
N GLY A 106 5.42 12.29 18.76
CA GLY A 106 6.47 13.21 19.15
C GLY A 106 7.13 12.88 20.48
N GLU A 107 8.00 13.79 20.86
CA GLU A 107 8.73 13.80 22.13
C GLU A 107 8.54 15.15 22.79
N ARG A 108 8.74 15.22 24.13
CA ARG A 108 8.76 16.48 24.86
C ARG A 108 10.21 16.83 25.22
N ASN A 109 10.54 18.11 25.04
CA ASN A 109 11.83 18.63 25.52
C ASN A 109 11.82 18.89 27.04
N GLU A 110 12.96 19.37 27.55
CA GLU A 110 13.13 19.72 28.99
C GLU A 110 12.15 20.82 29.45
N ASN A 111 11.53 21.59 28.55
CA ASN A 111 10.55 22.62 28.84
C ASN A 111 9.09 22.11 28.67
N ASP A 112 8.89 20.81 28.51
CA ASP A 112 7.58 20.17 28.24
C ASP A 112 6.93 20.59 26.90
N GLU A 113 7.72 21.10 25.94
CA GLU A 113 7.25 21.44 24.61
C GLU A 113 7.27 20.21 23.72
N PHE A 114 6.17 19.95 23.02
CA PHE A 114 6.01 18.83 22.11
C PHE A 114 6.68 19.09 20.75
N PHE A 115 7.50 18.16 20.31
CA PHE A 115 8.10 18.11 18.98
C PHE A 115 7.61 16.89 18.22
N SER A 116 6.93 17.11 17.09
CA SER A 116 6.52 16.01 16.21
C SER A 116 7.73 15.42 15.50
N VAL A 117 7.91 14.10 15.62
CA VAL A 117 8.93 13.31 14.93
C VAL A 117 8.36 12.47 13.80
N GLY A 118 7.04 12.29 13.78
CA GLY A 118 6.32 11.50 12.80
C GLY A 118 4.82 11.54 12.98
N GLY A 119 4.13 10.64 12.33
CA GLY A 119 2.69 10.49 12.48
C GLY A 119 2.04 9.79 11.30
N GLY A 120 0.73 9.79 11.30
CA GLY A 120 -0.11 9.15 10.31
C GLY A 120 -1.56 9.57 10.46
N SER A 121 -2.45 8.66 10.17
CA SER A 121 -3.89 8.80 10.29
C SER A 121 -4.45 7.87 11.36
N GLY A 122 -5.66 8.12 11.79
CA GLY A 122 -6.43 7.24 12.65
C GLY A 122 -7.90 7.30 12.30
N VAL A 123 -8.64 6.27 12.69
CA VAL A 123 -10.08 6.13 12.47
C VAL A 123 -10.78 6.05 13.81
N VAL A 124 -11.72 6.96 14.07
CA VAL A 124 -12.55 6.95 15.28
C VAL A 124 -13.55 5.80 15.20
N ILE A 125 -13.47 4.85 16.14
CA ILE A 125 -14.28 3.63 16.12
C ILE A 125 -15.39 3.57 17.17
N ASN A 126 -15.37 4.48 18.14
CA ASN A 126 -16.49 4.62 19.06
C ASN A 126 -16.66 6.06 19.58
N GLU A 127 -17.80 6.31 20.21
CA GLU A 127 -18.14 7.62 20.77
C GLU A 127 -17.25 8.05 21.95
N LYS A 128 -16.51 7.10 22.56
CA LYS A 128 -15.69 7.30 23.76
C LYS A 128 -14.22 7.60 23.49
N GLY A 129 -13.86 7.87 22.24
CA GLY A 129 -12.51 8.29 21.87
C GLY A 129 -11.53 7.18 21.52
N LEU A 130 -12.01 5.97 21.24
CA LEU A 130 -11.15 4.90 20.74
C LEU A 130 -10.87 5.09 19.26
N ILE A 131 -9.61 4.98 18.88
CA ILE A 131 -9.11 5.23 17.52
C ILE A 131 -8.19 4.09 17.10
N ILE A 132 -8.46 3.51 15.92
CA ILE A 132 -7.56 2.56 15.28
C ILE A 132 -6.56 3.32 14.42
N THR A 133 -5.33 2.82 14.39
CA THR A 133 -4.24 3.27 13.51
C THR A 133 -3.34 2.08 13.15
N ASN A 134 -2.20 2.31 12.52
CA ASN A 134 -1.18 1.28 12.35
C ASN A 134 -0.21 1.23 13.54
N HIS A 135 0.34 0.02 13.79
CA HIS A 135 1.42 -0.18 14.76
C HIS A 135 2.61 0.73 14.44
N HIS A 136 3.11 0.71 13.19
CA HIS A 136 4.29 1.49 12.80
C HIS A 136 4.11 3.02 12.92
N VAL A 137 2.87 3.51 13.04
CA VAL A 137 2.59 4.94 13.28
C VAL A 137 2.86 5.31 14.73
N ILE A 138 2.62 4.38 15.67
CA ILE A 138 2.71 4.61 17.12
C ILE A 138 3.80 3.79 17.81
N ASP A 139 4.63 3.06 17.05
CA ASP A 139 5.73 2.27 17.57
C ASP A 139 6.74 3.17 18.28
N ASP A 140 7.13 2.79 19.50
CA ASP A 140 8.00 3.56 20.40
C ASP A 140 7.54 5.01 20.70
N ALA A 141 6.26 5.34 20.43
CA ALA A 141 5.72 6.67 20.69
C ALA A 141 5.68 6.98 22.18
N THR A 142 6.32 8.07 22.61
CA THR A 142 6.23 8.58 23.98
C THR A 142 5.02 9.49 24.18
N ASP A 143 4.75 10.32 23.17
CA ASP A 143 3.64 11.28 23.15
C ASP A 143 2.88 11.19 21.83
N VAL A 144 1.55 11.08 21.91
CA VAL A 144 0.68 11.02 20.73
C VAL A 144 -0.37 12.13 20.84
N ARG A 145 -0.58 12.85 19.74
CA ARG A 145 -1.65 13.85 19.58
C ARG A 145 -2.59 13.46 18.46
N VAL A 146 -3.86 13.64 18.71
CA VAL A 146 -4.94 13.44 17.74
C VAL A 146 -5.46 14.81 17.33
N ILE A 147 -5.50 15.08 16.03
CA ILE A 147 -5.98 16.33 15.46
C ILE A 147 -7.14 16.03 14.52
N PHE A 148 -8.28 16.64 14.77
CA PHE A 148 -9.48 16.56 13.93
C PHE A 148 -9.42 17.57 12.78
N GLU A 149 -10.23 17.38 11.74
CA GLU A 149 -10.31 18.28 10.58
C GLU A 149 -10.70 19.71 10.94
N ASP A 150 -11.46 19.89 12.03
CA ASP A 150 -11.89 21.20 12.56
C ASP A 150 -10.82 21.89 13.43
N GLY A 151 -9.64 21.29 13.56
CA GLY A 151 -8.50 21.81 14.32
C GLY A 151 -8.53 21.48 15.82
N ARG A 152 -9.54 20.77 16.34
CA ARG A 152 -9.52 20.28 17.72
C ARG A 152 -8.37 19.30 17.90
N MET A 153 -7.62 19.46 18.98
CA MET A 153 -6.45 18.65 19.31
C MET A 153 -6.60 18.03 20.70
N TYR A 154 -6.23 16.77 20.81
CA TYR A 154 -6.27 16.00 22.06
C TYR A 154 -4.97 15.24 22.26
N GLU A 155 -4.49 15.16 23.49
CA GLU A 155 -3.47 14.20 23.87
C GLU A 155 -4.11 12.81 23.86
N ALA A 156 -3.38 11.81 23.37
CA ALA A 156 -3.86 10.44 23.29
C ALA A 156 -2.96 9.48 24.06
N THR A 157 -3.57 8.45 24.61
CA THR A 157 -2.87 7.35 25.27
C THR A 157 -2.80 6.16 24.31
N VAL A 158 -1.62 5.59 24.12
CA VAL A 158 -1.46 4.31 23.40
C VAL A 158 -2.02 3.20 24.30
N ILE A 159 -3.03 2.49 23.81
CA ILE A 159 -3.65 1.36 24.54
C ILE A 159 -2.86 0.07 24.26
N GLY A 160 -2.44 -0.13 23.03
CA GLY A 160 -1.63 -1.25 22.61
C GLY A 160 -1.46 -1.28 21.09
N SER A 161 -0.64 -2.20 20.63
CA SER A 161 -0.48 -2.44 19.18
C SER A 161 0.01 -3.85 18.91
N ASP A 162 -0.22 -4.33 17.69
CA ASP A 162 0.27 -5.59 17.20
C ASP A 162 1.11 -5.41 15.93
N LYS A 163 2.37 -5.81 16.04
CA LYS A 163 3.34 -5.66 14.95
C LYS A 163 3.06 -6.60 13.78
N LEU A 164 2.53 -7.79 14.03
CA LEU A 164 2.32 -8.82 12.99
C LEU A 164 1.17 -8.45 12.05
N THR A 165 0.16 -7.73 12.54
CA THR A 165 -0.96 -7.24 11.73
C THR A 165 -0.85 -5.77 11.37
N ASP A 166 0.14 -5.06 11.93
CA ASP A 166 0.33 -3.61 11.79
C ASP A 166 -0.88 -2.80 12.27
N ILE A 167 -1.56 -3.27 13.34
CA ILE A 167 -2.69 -2.57 13.97
C ILE A 167 -2.26 -1.98 15.31
N GLY A 168 -2.68 -0.72 15.55
CA GLY A 168 -2.50 -0.01 16.79
C GLY A 168 -3.79 0.65 17.25
N VAL A 169 -3.89 0.88 18.56
CA VAL A 169 -5.05 1.49 19.22
C VAL A 169 -4.59 2.61 20.12
N VAL A 170 -5.18 3.78 19.93
CA VAL A 170 -5.00 4.92 20.83
C VAL A 170 -6.34 5.39 21.36
N LYS A 171 -6.33 6.08 22.49
CA LYS A 171 -7.52 6.62 23.13
C LYS A 171 -7.33 8.09 23.49
N ILE A 172 -8.34 8.90 23.21
CA ILE A 172 -8.48 10.27 23.70
C ILE A 172 -9.60 10.35 24.75
N GLU A 173 -9.45 11.25 25.71
CA GLU A 173 -10.51 11.54 26.68
C GLU A 173 -11.49 12.53 26.06
N ASN A 174 -12.44 11.99 25.33
CA ASN A 174 -13.56 12.73 24.75
C ASN A 174 -14.77 11.81 24.62
N GLU A 175 -15.95 12.37 24.77
CA GLU A 175 -17.24 11.72 24.58
C GLU A 175 -18.03 12.45 23.49
N ASN A 176 -18.97 11.76 22.87
CA ASN A 176 -19.82 12.28 21.80
C ASN A 176 -19.08 12.48 20.45
N LEU A 177 -18.07 11.64 20.17
CA LEU A 177 -17.48 11.55 18.84
C LEU A 177 -18.42 10.81 17.88
N ILE A 178 -18.26 11.09 16.60
CA ILE A 178 -18.96 10.35 15.56
C ILE A 178 -18.06 9.20 15.14
N PRO A 179 -18.43 7.94 15.38
CA PRO A 179 -17.65 6.79 14.93
C PRO A 179 -17.91 6.50 13.45
N ILE A 180 -16.94 5.85 12.81
CA ILE A 180 -17.11 5.29 11.46
C ILE A 180 -18.11 4.14 11.47
N ASN A 181 -18.85 3.96 10.37
CA ASN A 181 -19.63 2.74 10.15
C ASN A 181 -18.72 1.61 9.68
N PHE A 182 -18.87 0.42 10.26
CA PHE A 182 -18.12 -0.76 9.84
C PHE A 182 -18.81 -1.48 8.71
N GLY A 183 -18.05 -1.85 7.68
CA GLY A 183 -18.43 -2.81 6.67
C GLY A 183 -18.01 -4.24 7.05
N ASN A 184 -18.09 -5.14 6.09
CA ASN A 184 -17.61 -6.51 6.24
C ASN A 184 -16.54 -6.78 5.17
N SER A 185 -15.29 -6.91 5.60
CA SER A 185 -14.17 -7.14 4.68
C SER A 185 -14.20 -8.52 3.98
N GLU A 186 -14.92 -9.50 4.51
CA GLU A 186 -15.12 -10.81 3.87
C GLU A 186 -16.07 -10.75 2.67
N SER A 187 -16.92 -9.71 2.59
CA SER A 187 -17.85 -9.53 1.47
C SER A 187 -17.28 -8.72 0.31
N VAL A 188 -16.07 -8.19 0.47
CA VAL A 188 -15.37 -7.37 -0.53
C VAL A 188 -14.96 -8.23 -1.73
N ILE A 189 -15.19 -7.74 -2.93
CA ILE A 189 -14.76 -8.41 -4.17
C ILE A 189 -13.88 -7.50 -5.02
N VAL A 190 -13.07 -8.12 -5.86
CA VAL A 190 -12.21 -7.40 -6.82
C VAL A 190 -13.09 -6.63 -7.81
N GLY A 191 -12.79 -5.34 -7.97
CA GLY A 191 -13.56 -4.41 -8.80
C GLY A 191 -14.51 -3.51 -8.02
N ASP A 192 -14.76 -3.77 -6.74
CA ASP A 192 -15.55 -2.86 -5.89
C ASP A 192 -14.91 -1.48 -5.80
N LEU A 193 -15.75 -0.44 -5.64
CA LEU A 193 -15.28 0.91 -5.38
C LEU A 193 -14.48 0.95 -4.08
N ALA A 194 -13.31 1.56 -4.14
CA ALA A 194 -12.46 1.84 -3.01
C ALA A 194 -12.29 3.36 -2.82
N VAL A 195 -12.64 3.87 -1.64
CA VAL A 195 -12.41 5.26 -1.25
C VAL A 195 -11.42 5.27 -0.08
N ALA A 196 -10.21 5.78 -0.32
CA ALA A 196 -9.21 5.89 0.73
C ALA A 196 -9.20 7.32 1.30
N ILE A 197 -9.21 7.43 2.64
CA ILE A 197 -9.19 8.71 3.35
C ILE A 197 -8.12 8.67 4.44
N GLY A 198 -7.25 9.68 4.42
CA GLY A 198 -6.19 9.83 5.41
C GLY A 198 -5.67 11.25 5.50
N HIS A 199 -4.77 11.53 6.45
CA HIS A 199 -4.14 12.82 6.65
C HIS A 199 -2.67 12.79 6.22
N PRO A 200 -2.33 13.21 4.99
CA PRO A 200 -0.93 13.32 4.59
C PRO A 200 -0.20 14.33 5.48
N LEU A 201 0.88 13.91 6.11
CA LEU A 201 1.63 14.69 7.11
C LEU A 201 2.10 16.07 6.64
N THR A 202 2.25 16.27 5.34
CA THR A 202 2.85 17.49 4.74
C THR A 202 1.83 18.49 4.21
N LEU A 203 0.53 18.15 4.19
CA LEU A 203 -0.49 18.94 3.49
C LEU A 203 -1.46 19.68 4.42
N GLY A 204 -1.20 19.69 5.75
CA GLY A 204 -2.05 20.37 6.73
C GLY A 204 -3.08 19.44 7.38
N ALA A 205 -4.02 20.02 8.16
CA ALA A 205 -4.97 19.25 8.98
C ALA A 205 -6.19 18.71 8.20
N ALA A 206 -6.37 19.05 6.94
CA ALA A 206 -7.46 18.54 6.13
C ALA A 206 -7.16 17.12 5.61
N PRO A 207 -8.11 16.17 5.73
CA PRO A 207 -7.95 14.85 5.17
C PRO A 207 -7.93 14.88 3.63
N THR A 208 -7.20 13.94 3.04
CA THR A 208 -7.17 13.72 1.60
C THR A 208 -8.04 12.51 1.26
N VAL A 209 -8.87 12.66 0.24
CA VAL A 209 -9.72 11.61 -0.30
C VAL A 209 -9.19 11.19 -1.65
N THR A 210 -8.96 9.91 -1.82
CA THR A 210 -8.58 9.30 -3.11
C THR A 210 -9.52 8.16 -3.43
N THR A 211 -9.67 7.83 -4.72
CA THR A 211 -10.58 6.78 -5.17
C THR A 211 -9.90 5.85 -6.15
N GLY A 212 -10.33 4.62 -6.15
CA GLY A 212 -9.91 3.56 -7.03
C GLY A 212 -10.85 2.38 -6.93
N VAL A 213 -10.32 1.20 -7.15
CA VAL A 213 -11.05 -0.07 -6.99
C VAL A 213 -10.26 -1.03 -6.11
N ILE A 214 -10.93 -2.04 -5.60
CA ILE A 214 -10.27 -3.19 -5.02
C ILE A 214 -9.58 -3.97 -6.13
N SER A 215 -8.25 -3.97 -6.13
CA SER A 215 -7.44 -4.57 -7.20
C SER A 215 -7.16 -6.05 -6.98
N ALA A 216 -7.02 -6.46 -5.71
CA ALA A 216 -6.83 -7.86 -5.31
C ALA A 216 -7.12 -8.04 -3.82
N LEU A 217 -7.29 -9.29 -3.41
CA LEU A 217 -7.48 -9.72 -2.03
C LEU A 217 -6.37 -10.71 -1.64
N ASP A 218 -6.27 -10.98 -0.35
CA ASP A 218 -5.33 -11.97 0.24
C ASP A 218 -3.87 -11.71 -0.17
N ARG A 219 -3.45 -10.43 -0.19
CA ARG A 219 -2.10 -10.05 -0.56
C ARG A 219 -1.14 -10.19 0.61
N ARG A 220 0.04 -10.66 0.26
CA ARG A 220 1.22 -10.64 1.11
C ARG A 220 2.07 -9.42 0.81
N LEU A 221 2.61 -8.80 1.85
CA LEU A 221 3.49 -7.66 1.76
C LEU A 221 4.66 -7.80 2.73
N ASP A 222 5.87 -7.83 2.20
CA ASP A 222 7.09 -7.81 3.00
C ASP A 222 7.46 -6.34 3.29
N VAL A 223 7.46 -5.95 4.56
CA VAL A 223 7.74 -4.59 5.03
C VAL A 223 8.99 -4.55 5.88
N GLY A 224 9.73 -3.44 5.78
CA GLY A 224 11.00 -3.27 6.50
C GLY A 224 12.21 -3.70 5.68
N SER A 225 13.41 -3.54 6.25
CA SER A 225 14.68 -3.89 5.62
C SER A 225 15.27 -5.14 6.27
N GLU A 226 15.57 -6.15 5.46
CA GLU A 226 16.28 -7.36 5.92
C GLU A 226 17.61 -7.02 6.61
N SER A 227 18.26 -5.91 6.20
CA SER A 227 19.53 -5.46 6.79
C SER A 227 19.40 -4.92 8.22
N MET A 228 18.17 -4.63 8.69
CA MET A 228 17.93 -4.10 10.04
C MET A 228 17.30 -5.12 11.01
N ASN A 229 17.10 -6.38 10.63
CA ASN A 229 16.36 -7.39 11.40
C ASN A 229 14.91 -6.98 11.77
N ASN A 230 14.33 -6.05 11.02
CA ASN A 230 13.01 -5.48 11.27
C ASN A 230 12.00 -5.85 10.17
N ALA A 231 12.34 -6.80 9.30
CA ALA A 231 11.42 -7.27 8.27
C ALA A 231 10.22 -7.96 8.93
N VAL A 232 9.02 -7.53 8.55
CA VAL A 232 7.74 -8.15 8.92
C VAL A 232 7.01 -8.44 7.63
N THR A 233 6.36 -9.59 7.57
CA THR A 233 5.46 -9.92 6.46
C THR A 233 4.03 -9.75 6.94
N LEU A 234 3.30 -8.86 6.28
CA LEU A 234 1.85 -8.72 6.45
C LEU A 234 1.14 -9.65 5.47
N PHE A 235 0.06 -10.28 5.93
CA PHE A 235 -0.72 -11.23 5.14
C PHE A 235 -2.19 -10.83 5.06
N GLY A 236 -2.93 -11.39 4.09
CA GLY A 236 -4.36 -11.21 3.96
C GLY A 236 -4.79 -9.79 3.59
N LEU A 237 -3.89 -8.96 3.05
CA LEU A 237 -4.16 -7.55 2.77
C LEU A 237 -5.11 -7.37 1.59
N ILE A 238 -5.95 -6.33 1.67
CA ILE A 238 -6.71 -5.78 0.56
C ILE A 238 -5.76 -4.89 -0.25
N GLN A 239 -5.68 -5.12 -1.57
CA GLN A 239 -4.95 -4.26 -2.50
C GLN A 239 -5.92 -3.34 -3.24
N THR A 240 -5.54 -2.07 -3.39
CA THR A 240 -6.30 -1.06 -4.16
C THR A 240 -5.35 -0.23 -5.04
N ASP A 241 -5.88 0.31 -6.14
CA ASP A 241 -5.20 1.33 -6.95
C ASP A 241 -5.56 2.76 -6.52
N ALA A 242 -6.43 2.93 -5.52
CA ALA A 242 -6.63 4.23 -4.87
C ALA A 242 -5.27 4.71 -4.32
N PRO A 243 -4.80 5.92 -4.68
CA PRO A 243 -3.51 6.42 -4.23
C PRO A 243 -3.42 6.50 -2.71
N ILE A 244 -2.49 5.74 -2.12
CA ILE A 244 -2.15 5.76 -0.70
C ILE A 244 -0.74 6.35 -0.57
N THR A 245 -0.61 7.45 0.16
CA THR A 245 0.63 8.22 0.31
C THR A 245 1.11 8.23 1.76
N ARG A 246 2.35 8.70 1.98
CA ARG A 246 2.89 8.88 3.34
C ARG A 246 1.98 9.78 4.18
N GLY A 247 1.63 9.31 5.38
CA GLY A 247 0.67 9.92 6.28
C GLY A 247 -0.73 9.37 6.18
N SER A 248 -1.10 8.69 5.08
CA SER A 248 -2.37 7.96 4.99
C SER A 248 -2.37 6.65 5.78
N SER A 249 -1.21 6.17 6.25
CA SER A 249 -1.12 5.00 7.15
C SER A 249 -2.01 5.18 8.36
N GLY A 250 -2.83 4.18 8.70
CA GLY A 250 -3.81 4.22 9.77
C GLY A 250 -5.13 4.89 9.39
N GLY A 251 -5.28 5.36 8.15
CA GLY A 251 -6.53 5.91 7.62
C GLY A 251 -7.54 4.83 7.21
N ALA A 252 -8.64 5.26 6.60
CA ALA A 252 -9.74 4.41 6.21
C ALA A 252 -9.65 4.01 4.74
N LEU A 253 -9.97 2.73 4.45
CA LEU A 253 -10.43 2.26 3.15
C LEU A 253 -11.91 1.97 3.27
N LEU A 254 -12.73 2.63 2.46
CA LEU A 254 -14.19 2.56 2.50
C LEU A 254 -14.75 1.92 1.23
N ASN A 255 -15.88 1.26 1.37
CA ASN A 255 -16.67 0.77 0.24
C ASN A 255 -17.61 1.86 -0.33
N GLN A 256 -18.41 1.50 -1.33
CA GLN A 256 -19.40 2.37 -1.98
C GLN A 256 -20.49 2.89 -1.05
N ASN A 257 -20.72 2.25 0.10
CA ASN A 257 -21.69 2.70 1.11
C ASN A 257 -21.07 3.65 2.15
N GLY A 258 -19.77 3.94 2.05
CA GLY A 258 -19.02 4.70 3.05
C GLY A 258 -18.73 3.91 4.33
N GLU A 259 -18.76 2.59 4.27
CA GLU A 259 -18.46 1.69 5.37
C GLU A 259 -16.97 1.31 5.35
N LEU A 260 -16.34 1.25 6.53
CA LEU A 260 -14.94 0.89 6.70
C LEU A 260 -14.72 -0.59 6.39
N ILE A 261 -13.92 -0.87 5.37
CA ILE A 261 -13.55 -2.24 4.95
C ILE A 261 -12.09 -2.56 5.24
N GLY A 262 -11.26 -1.56 5.53
CA GLY A 262 -9.86 -1.78 5.88
C GLY A 262 -9.17 -0.55 6.44
N ILE A 263 -8.03 -0.77 7.11
CA ILE A 263 -7.13 0.26 7.61
C ILE A 263 -5.95 0.38 6.64
N THR A 264 -5.78 1.56 6.03
CA THR A 264 -4.74 1.78 5.02
C THR A 264 -3.35 1.67 5.62
N THR A 265 -2.43 1.01 4.90
CA THR A 265 -1.01 0.94 5.26
C THR A 265 -0.15 1.38 4.07
N ALA A 266 0.70 2.38 4.27
CA ALA A 266 1.47 3.04 3.19
C ALA A 266 2.94 2.55 3.11
N ILE A 267 3.28 1.44 3.77
CA ILE A 267 4.68 1.01 3.95
C ILE A 267 5.36 0.59 2.63
N ALA A 268 4.59 0.08 1.67
CA ALA A 268 5.14 -0.63 0.51
C ALA A 268 5.55 0.24 -0.69
N THR A 269 5.04 1.47 -0.80
CA THR A 269 5.08 2.17 -2.10
C THR A 269 6.33 3.02 -2.34
N ALA A 270 7.03 3.41 -1.28
CA ALA A 270 8.14 4.38 -1.41
C ALA A 270 9.45 3.76 -1.91
N ASP A 271 9.75 2.50 -1.54
CA ASP A 271 11.05 1.88 -1.82
C ASP A 271 11.08 0.99 -3.06
N VAL A 272 9.92 0.57 -3.58
CA VAL A 272 9.81 -0.40 -4.68
C VAL A 272 9.41 0.24 -6.01
N GLY A 273 9.14 1.55 -6.05
CA GLY A 273 8.71 2.24 -7.28
C GLY A 273 7.34 1.75 -7.81
N ALA A 274 6.52 1.18 -6.95
CA ALA A 274 5.21 0.64 -7.28
C ALA A 274 4.13 1.74 -7.16
N GLU A 275 4.16 2.72 -8.05
CA GLU A 275 3.08 3.70 -8.16
C GLU A 275 1.76 2.99 -8.47
N GLY A 276 0.68 3.30 -7.74
CA GLY A 276 -0.65 2.73 -7.94
C GLY A 276 -0.89 1.39 -7.21
N LEU A 277 -0.05 1.03 -6.24
CA LEU A 277 -0.29 -0.10 -5.35
C LEU A 277 -0.52 0.39 -3.92
N GLY A 278 -1.76 0.40 -3.47
CA GLY A 278 -2.16 0.65 -2.10
C GLY A 278 -2.54 -0.65 -1.39
N PHE A 279 -2.34 -0.71 -0.09
CA PHE A 279 -2.71 -1.85 0.74
C PHE A 279 -3.47 -1.41 1.98
N ALA A 280 -4.37 -2.28 2.45
CA ALA A 280 -5.09 -2.08 3.69
C ALA A 280 -5.25 -3.39 4.46
N VAL A 281 -5.16 -3.32 5.78
CA VAL A 281 -5.49 -4.42 6.69
C VAL A 281 -7.01 -4.57 6.74
N PRO A 282 -7.59 -5.76 6.46
CA PRO A 282 -9.03 -5.97 6.48
C PRO A 282 -9.66 -5.60 7.83
N ILE A 283 -10.83 -4.96 7.81
CA ILE A 283 -11.47 -4.46 9.04
C ILE A 283 -11.87 -5.58 10.01
N ASN A 284 -12.32 -6.75 9.49
CA ASN A 284 -12.70 -7.86 10.36
C ASN A 284 -11.49 -8.36 11.16
N LEU A 285 -10.31 -8.45 10.55
CA LEU A 285 -9.05 -8.76 11.25
C LEU A 285 -8.70 -7.65 12.25
N ALA A 286 -8.73 -6.39 11.82
CA ALA A 286 -8.38 -5.25 12.68
C ALA A 286 -9.26 -5.17 13.93
N LEU A 287 -10.56 -5.44 13.82
CA LEU A 287 -11.49 -5.44 14.98
C LEU A 287 -11.18 -6.58 15.96
N GLY A 288 -10.85 -7.77 15.49
CA GLY A 288 -10.41 -8.86 16.36
C GLY A 288 -9.15 -8.50 17.16
N ILE A 289 -8.17 -7.88 16.50
CA ILE A 289 -6.95 -7.37 17.15
C ILE A 289 -7.26 -6.28 18.18
N VAL A 290 -8.19 -5.38 17.87
CA VAL A 290 -8.64 -4.35 18.82
C VAL A 290 -9.29 -4.97 20.06
N GLU A 291 -10.14 -5.99 19.90
CA GLU A 291 -10.76 -6.71 21.01
C GLU A 291 -9.70 -7.35 21.91
N ASP A 292 -8.73 -8.07 21.35
CA ASP A 292 -7.64 -8.68 22.11
C ASP A 292 -6.82 -7.64 22.89
N ILE A 293 -6.49 -6.49 22.26
CA ILE A 293 -5.76 -5.40 22.91
C ILE A 293 -6.55 -4.82 24.07
N LEU A 294 -7.87 -4.66 23.93
CA LEU A 294 -8.72 -4.09 24.98
C LEU A 294 -8.95 -5.05 26.15
N ASP A 295 -9.07 -6.35 25.89
CA ASP A 295 -9.39 -7.35 26.90
C ASP A 295 -8.14 -7.80 27.65
N ASP A 296 -7.04 -8.10 26.94
CA ASP A 296 -5.85 -8.73 27.51
C ASP A 296 -4.60 -7.81 27.51
N GLY A 297 -4.68 -6.64 26.87
CA GLY A 297 -3.56 -5.70 26.68
C GLY A 297 -2.50 -6.22 25.71
N LYS A 298 -2.74 -7.34 25.04
CA LYS A 298 -1.84 -7.98 24.07
C LYS A 298 -2.59 -8.90 23.14
N VAL A 299 -2.08 -9.08 21.94
CA VAL A 299 -2.59 -10.03 20.95
C VAL A 299 -1.88 -11.37 21.10
N LEU A 300 -2.65 -12.46 21.07
CA LEU A 300 -2.14 -13.81 21.08
C LEU A 300 -2.36 -14.46 19.72
N HIS A 301 -1.30 -14.52 18.92
CA HIS A 301 -1.36 -15.19 17.63
C HIS A 301 -1.30 -16.72 17.80
N ALA A 302 -2.15 -17.42 17.04
CA ALA A 302 -2.08 -18.87 16.96
C ALA A 302 -0.74 -19.31 16.36
N PHE A 303 -0.15 -20.35 16.89
CA PHE A 303 1.12 -20.89 16.42
C PHE A 303 1.03 -22.39 16.20
N LEU A 304 1.14 -22.83 14.94
CA LEU A 304 1.09 -24.24 14.58
C LEU A 304 2.38 -24.99 14.94
N GLY A 305 3.52 -24.31 14.96
CA GLY A 305 4.83 -24.91 15.22
C GLY A 305 5.38 -25.70 14.06
N ILE A 306 5.23 -25.19 12.84
CA ILE A 306 5.75 -25.80 11.62
C ILE A 306 6.60 -24.81 10.83
N LEU A 307 7.58 -25.33 10.11
CA LEU A 307 8.12 -24.72 8.91
C LEU A 307 7.39 -25.35 7.74
N GLY A 308 6.64 -24.55 6.98
CA GLY A 308 5.82 -25.04 5.88
C GLY A 308 6.27 -24.44 4.54
N ALA A 309 6.10 -25.22 3.48
CA ALA A 309 6.32 -24.75 2.12
C ALA A 309 5.10 -25.03 1.25
N GLN A 310 5.00 -24.28 0.13
CA GLN A 310 3.93 -24.47 -0.84
C GLN A 310 3.97 -25.85 -1.46
N TYR A 311 2.87 -26.61 -1.35
CA TYR A 311 2.73 -27.91 -1.99
C TYR A 311 2.00 -27.78 -3.35
N PHE A 312 2.47 -28.57 -4.33
CA PHE A 312 1.92 -28.61 -5.68
C PHE A 312 1.52 -30.04 -6.05
N GLU A 313 0.34 -30.19 -6.61
CA GLU A 313 -0.04 -31.39 -7.37
C GLU A 313 0.24 -31.16 -8.85
N VAL A 314 0.59 -32.25 -9.54
CA VAL A 314 0.81 -32.22 -10.99
C VAL A 314 -0.43 -32.81 -11.65
N ALA A 315 -1.13 -32.01 -12.43
CA ALA A 315 -2.28 -32.45 -13.22
C ALA A 315 -1.84 -33.36 -14.41
N ASP A 316 -2.79 -34.05 -15.01
CA ASP A 316 -2.54 -34.97 -16.14
C ASP A 316 -1.90 -34.31 -17.36
N ASP A 317 -2.12 -33.02 -17.55
CA ASP A 317 -1.52 -32.18 -18.59
C ASP A 317 -0.12 -31.64 -18.24
N GLY A 318 0.39 -31.99 -17.05
CA GLY A 318 1.68 -31.52 -16.51
C GLY A 318 1.64 -30.15 -15.81
N ALA A 319 0.48 -29.51 -15.69
CA ALA A 319 0.34 -28.27 -14.93
C ALA A 319 0.57 -28.51 -13.45
N ARG A 320 1.25 -27.55 -12.76
CA ARG A 320 1.37 -27.54 -11.31
C ARG A 320 0.23 -26.73 -10.71
N ILE A 321 -0.51 -27.35 -9.80
CA ILE A 321 -1.65 -26.73 -9.13
C ILE A 321 -1.31 -26.62 -7.65
N PHE A 322 -1.52 -25.42 -7.08
CA PHE A 322 -1.43 -25.22 -5.63
C PHE A 322 -2.43 -26.12 -4.91
N SER A 323 -1.95 -26.95 -3.99
CA SER A 323 -2.79 -27.98 -3.35
C SER A 323 -2.47 -28.20 -1.88
N GLY A 324 -2.08 -27.16 -1.17
CA GLY A 324 -1.84 -27.23 0.26
C GLY A 324 -0.45 -26.74 0.69
N VAL A 325 -0.13 -27.02 1.94
CA VAL A 325 1.14 -26.66 2.58
C VAL A 325 1.81 -27.94 3.08
N VAL A 326 3.00 -28.24 2.56
CA VAL A 326 3.80 -29.37 3.07
C VAL A 326 4.55 -28.92 4.33
N ILE A 327 4.53 -29.77 5.35
CA ILE A 327 5.32 -29.59 6.57
C ILE A 327 6.76 -30.01 6.26
N GLU A 328 7.69 -29.07 6.25
CA GLU A 328 9.12 -29.38 6.09
C GLU A 328 9.76 -29.76 7.43
N GLU A 329 9.44 -28.98 8.47
CA GLU A 329 9.97 -29.22 9.81
C GLU A 329 8.89 -28.92 10.86
N LEU A 330 8.98 -29.61 12.01
CA LEU A 330 8.25 -29.26 13.22
C LEU A 330 9.13 -28.34 14.04
N TYR A 331 8.66 -27.13 14.31
CA TYR A 331 9.43 -26.07 14.96
C TYR A 331 8.87 -25.77 16.35
N GLY A 332 9.77 -25.70 17.35
CA GLY A 332 9.39 -25.31 18.71
C GLY A 332 10.50 -25.47 19.74
N PRO A 333 10.35 -24.90 20.93
CA PRO A 333 11.27 -25.13 22.03
C PRO A 333 11.35 -26.61 22.36
N ALA A 334 12.55 -27.09 22.68
CA ALA A 334 12.86 -28.52 22.91
C ALA A 334 11.98 -29.20 23.98
N ASP A 335 11.36 -28.39 24.86
CA ASP A 335 10.59 -28.87 26.01
C ASP A 335 9.06 -28.76 25.81
N ASP A 336 8.56 -28.18 24.70
CA ASP A 336 7.14 -28.03 24.43
C ASP A 336 6.80 -28.50 22.99
N ILE A 337 6.11 -29.64 22.90
CA ILE A 337 5.62 -30.17 21.63
C ILE A 337 4.33 -29.45 21.28
N TYR A 338 4.35 -28.62 20.22
CA TYR A 338 3.19 -27.90 19.76
C TYR A 338 1.99 -28.79 19.40
N ALA A 339 0.82 -28.18 19.36
CA ALA A 339 -0.45 -28.88 19.18
C ALA A 339 -0.46 -29.78 17.96
N ILE A 340 0.11 -29.34 16.83
CA ILE A 340 0.14 -30.14 15.59
C ILE A 340 1.04 -31.35 15.69
N ALA A 341 2.18 -31.25 16.37
CA ALA A 341 3.06 -32.40 16.64
C ALA A 341 2.43 -33.38 17.64
N LYS A 342 1.72 -32.86 18.67
CA LYS A 342 0.92 -33.69 19.60
C LYS A 342 -0.20 -34.44 18.89
N ALA A 343 -0.76 -33.86 17.82
CA ALA A 343 -1.76 -34.47 16.96
C ALA A 343 -1.17 -35.57 16.03
N GLY A 344 0.16 -35.73 16.00
CA GLY A 344 0.83 -36.75 15.23
C GLY A 344 1.26 -36.36 13.82
N ALA A 345 1.25 -35.07 13.49
CA ALA A 345 1.77 -34.61 12.22
C ALA A 345 3.28 -34.82 12.11
N LEU A 346 3.75 -35.11 10.91
CA LEU A 346 5.14 -35.43 10.61
C LEU A 346 5.66 -34.55 9.45
N PRO A 347 6.96 -34.29 9.37
CA PRO A 347 7.57 -33.73 8.16
C PRO A 347 7.20 -34.59 6.93
N GLY A 348 6.77 -33.92 5.85
CA GLY A 348 6.25 -34.53 4.64
C GLY A 348 4.72 -34.62 4.57
N ASP A 349 4.01 -34.43 5.67
CA ASP A 349 2.54 -34.33 5.64
C ASP A 349 2.10 -33.02 4.95
N VAL A 350 0.93 -33.05 4.31
CA VAL A 350 0.38 -31.91 3.59
C VAL A 350 -0.92 -31.44 4.26
N ILE A 351 -0.92 -30.19 4.71
CA ILE A 351 -2.10 -29.53 5.24
C ILE A 351 -2.96 -29.08 4.04
N LYS A 352 -4.16 -29.67 3.91
CA LYS A 352 -5.12 -29.36 2.85
C LYS A 352 -6.38 -28.70 3.36
N LYS A 353 -6.59 -28.70 4.68
CA LYS A 353 -7.80 -28.15 5.29
C LYS A 353 -7.53 -27.74 6.74
N LEU A 354 -8.07 -26.57 7.12
CA LEU A 354 -8.09 -26.06 8.48
C LEU A 354 -9.47 -25.45 8.77
N ASN A 355 -10.10 -25.82 9.89
CA ASN A 355 -11.43 -25.32 10.29
C ASN A 355 -12.49 -25.38 9.16
N ASP A 356 -12.53 -26.49 8.42
CA ASP A 356 -13.40 -26.68 7.26
C ASP A 356 -13.10 -25.81 6.02
N ILE A 357 -12.06 -24.96 6.06
CA ILE A 357 -11.59 -24.15 4.93
C ILE A 357 -10.50 -24.94 4.19
N ASN A 358 -10.64 -25.04 2.87
CA ASN A 358 -9.62 -25.67 2.03
C ASN A 358 -8.40 -24.77 1.95
N ILE A 359 -7.23 -25.33 2.26
CA ILE A 359 -5.93 -24.67 2.17
C ILE A 359 -5.29 -25.05 0.84
N THR A 360 -5.04 -24.09 0.00
CA THR A 360 -4.32 -24.28 -1.27
C THR A 360 -2.96 -23.60 -1.26
N THR A 361 -2.79 -22.53 -0.48
CA THR A 361 -1.53 -21.76 -0.40
C THR A 361 -1.03 -21.61 1.03
N LEU A 362 0.28 -21.35 1.16
CA LEU A 362 0.90 -21.03 2.46
C LEU A 362 0.30 -19.76 3.06
N ASP A 363 0.07 -18.73 2.23
CA ASP A 363 -0.49 -17.46 2.69
C ASP A 363 -1.90 -17.64 3.29
N GLN A 364 -2.75 -18.48 2.69
CA GLN A 364 -4.06 -18.84 3.27
C GLN A 364 -3.93 -19.51 4.63
N LEU A 365 -2.95 -20.40 4.82
CA LEU A 365 -2.75 -21.06 6.12
C LEU A 365 -2.35 -20.08 7.23
N ILE A 366 -1.65 -19.01 6.88
CA ILE A 366 -1.18 -18.00 7.84
C ILE A 366 -2.31 -17.00 8.21
N THR A 367 -3.27 -16.78 7.30
CA THR A 367 -4.35 -15.79 7.49
C THR A 367 -5.61 -16.35 8.19
N ILE A 368 -5.72 -17.66 8.36
CA ILE A 368 -6.82 -18.34 9.08
C ILE A 368 -6.50 -18.48 10.57
#